data_88b254f4720cdbaa627664ddf7e53085
#
_entry.id   88b254f4720cdbaa627664ddf7e53085
#
_cell.length_a   1.000
_cell.length_b   1.000
_cell.length_c   1.000
_cell.angle_alpha   90.00
_cell.angle_beta   90.00
_cell.angle_gamma   90.00
#
_symmetry.space_group_name_H-M   'P 1'
#
loop_
_entity.id
_entity.type
_entity.pdbx_description
1 polymer ?
#
loop_
_entity_poly.entity_id
_entity_poly.type
_entity_poly.pdbx_seq_one_letter_code
_entity_poly.pdbx_strand_id
1 'polypeptide(L)'
;MNKDLKIALKAARAGVETINSFKTKALNIQQKGYHDLVTDADLATEETILGILREEFPNDEILAEETENEETLTSGRTWIVDPIDGTTNFAHDFPIYCVSVALWVNKKPEVAVVIEVNRNEEFTAVAGEGAKLNGKVIHVSNKSEPEKAFVATGFPYNDLSLVDPYLKLFRHLMEELQGIRRPGAATFDLCCVACGRFDGFYEYSLHAWDVAAASLIIKEAGGTVTNWLGEDDWLFGQRIVAGNQKIHSHLLKRLKEYIPEELRENVS
;
A
#
# COMPACT_ATOMS: atom_id res chain seq x y z
N MET A 1 19.82 15.31 -1.68
CA MET A 1 18.80 14.27 -1.85
C MET A 1 19.48 12.92 -1.72
N ASN A 2 18.97 12.04 -0.88
CA ASN A 2 19.45 10.66 -0.67
C ASN A 2 19.58 9.96 -2.04
N LYS A 3 20.68 9.18 -2.26
CA LYS A 3 20.90 8.49 -3.55
C LYS A 3 19.80 7.48 -3.83
N ASP A 4 19.41 6.70 -2.82
CA ASP A 4 18.40 5.65 -2.93
C ASP A 4 17.05 6.25 -3.31
N LEU A 5 16.62 7.34 -2.64
CA LEU A 5 15.40 8.05 -3.02
C LEU A 5 15.43 8.58 -4.46
N LYS A 6 16.59 9.10 -4.91
CA LYS A 6 16.73 9.58 -6.29
C LYS A 6 16.52 8.48 -7.32
N ILE A 7 17.06 7.29 -7.05
CA ILE A 7 16.94 6.15 -7.95
C ILE A 7 15.54 5.54 -7.87
N ALA A 8 14.94 5.41 -6.67
CA ALA A 8 13.56 4.98 -6.51
C ALA A 8 12.58 5.88 -7.29
N LEU A 9 12.75 7.21 -7.21
CA LEU A 9 11.97 8.17 -8.00
C LEU A 9 12.18 8.00 -9.51
N LYS A 10 13.44 7.81 -9.98
CA LYS A 10 13.74 7.53 -11.38
C LYS A 10 13.01 6.28 -11.86
N ALA A 11 13.07 5.21 -11.09
CA ALA A 11 12.44 3.93 -11.41
C ALA A 11 10.91 4.03 -11.42
N ALA A 12 10.31 4.61 -10.39
CA ALA A 12 8.85 4.77 -10.29
C ALA A 12 8.30 5.68 -11.42
N ARG A 13 8.98 6.77 -11.76
CA ARG A 13 8.58 7.65 -12.89
C ARG A 13 8.66 6.93 -14.23
N ALA A 14 9.70 6.13 -14.47
CA ALA A 14 9.82 5.32 -15.68
C ALA A 14 8.67 4.27 -15.73
N GLY A 15 8.29 3.68 -14.59
CA GLY A 15 7.11 2.83 -14.49
C GLY A 15 5.83 3.56 -14.90
N VAL A 16 5.61 4.78 -14.39
CA VAL A 16 4.46 5.61 -14.77
C VAL A 16 4.45 5.92 -16.27
N GLU A 17 5.60 6.21 -16.87
CA GLU A 17 5.71 6.42 -18.33
C GLU A 17 5.33 5.16 -19.11
N THR A 18 5.76 3.98 -18.62
CA THR A 18 5.38 2.69 -19.20
C THR A 18 3.87 2.48 -19.13
N ILE A 19 3.25 2.62 -17.95
CA ILE A 19 1.78 2.52 -17.77
C ILE A 19 1.05 3.45 -18.74
N ASN A 20 1.45 4.71 -18.82
CA ASN A 20 0.82 5.69 -19.72
C ASN A 20 0.93 5.29 -21.21
N SER A 21 1.97 4.54 -21.61
CA SER A 21 2.10 4.03 -22.97
C SER A 21 1.06 2.94 -23.31
N PHE A 22 0.48 2.30 -22.29
CA PHE A 22 -0.55 1.27 -22.45
C PHE A 22 -1.98 1.80 -22.43
N LYS A 23 -2.25 3.00 -21.92
CA LYS A 23 -3.61 3.58 -21.83
C LYS A 23 -4.38 3.63 -23.16
N THR A 24 -3.68 3.65 -24.29
CA THR A 24 -4.29 3.71 -25.63
C THR A 24 -4.20 2.40 -26.38
N LYS A 25 -3.67 1.34 -25.76
CA LYS A 25 -3.50 0.01 -26.37
C LYS A 25 -4.60 -0.94 -25.89
N ALA A 26 -4.89 -1.96 -26.68
CA ALA A 26 -5.66 -3.09 -26.20
C ALA A 26 -4.80 -3.87 -25.20
N LEU A 27 -5.29 -4.05 -24.00
CA LEU A 27 -4.60 -4.81 -22.95
C LEU A 27 -4.80 -6.31 -23.16
N ASN A 28 -3.75 -7.07 -23.00
CA ASN A 28 -3.84 -8.50 -22.81
C ASN A 28 -4.01 -8.78 -21.31
N ILE A 29 -5.23 -9.12 -20.90
CA ILE A 29 -5.58 -9.36 -19.50
C ILE A 29 -5.57 -10.86 -19.26
N GLN A 30 -4.83 -11.30 -18.24
CA GLN A 30 -4.78 -12.67 -17.79
C GLN A 30 -5.25 -12.78 -16.33
N GLN A 31 -5.82 -13.91 -15.95
CA GLN A 31 -6.13 -14.23 -14.56
C GLN A 31 -4.97 -14.99 -13.94
N LYS A 32 -4.36 -14.46 -12.89
CA LYS A 32 -3.41 -15.17 -12.03
C LYS A 32 -4.13 -16.12 -11.06
N GLY A 33 -5.33 -15.73 -10.63
CA GLY A 33 -6.15 -16.44 -9.64
C GLY A 33 -7.62 -16.00 -9.69
N TYR A 34 -8.41 -16.46 -8.72
CA TYR A 34 -9.80 -16.03 -8.59
C TYR A 34 -9.84 -14.55 -8.17
N HIS A 35 -10.38 -13.68 -9.03
CA HIS A 35 -10.40 -12.22 -8.86
C HIS A 35 -9.02 -11.53 -8.84
N ASP A 36 -7.99 -12.19 -9.37
CA ASP A 36 -6.65 -11.64 -9.48
C ASP A 36 -6.26 -11.51 -10.96
N LEU A 37 -5.93 -10.29 -11.38
CA LEU A 37 -5.64 -9.95 -12.76
C LEU A 37 -4.19 -9.49 -12.91
N VAL A 38 -3.60 -9.85 -14.04
CA VAL A 38 -2.36 -9.25 -14.54
C VAL A 38 -2.55 -8.81 -15.97
N THR A 39 -1.93 -7.71 -16.34
CA THR A 39 -1.92 -7.23 -17.71
C THR A 39 -0.49 -7.19 -18.24
N ASP A 40 -0.35 -7.09 -19.55
CA ASP A 40 0.95 -6.84 -20.18
C ASP A 40 1.58 -5.49 -19.75
N ALA A 41 0.78 -4.57 -19.22
CA ALA A 41 1.27 -3.33 -18.63
C ALA A 41 1.98 -3.56 -17.29
N ASP A 42 1.45 -4.45 -16.41
CA ASP A 42 2.08 -4.80 -15.14
C ASP A 42 3.48 -5.38 -15.37
N LEU A 43 3.58 -6.39 -16.23
CA LEU A 43 4.85 -7.04 -16.56
C LEU A 43 5.87 -6.07 -17.16
N ALA A 44 5.45 -5.22 -18.12
CA ALA A 44 6.34 -4.24 -18.75
C ALA A 44 6.78 -3.14 -17.76
N THR A 45 5.90 -2.74 -16.86
CA THR A 45 6.19 -1.74 -15.83
C THR A 45 7.17 -2.29 -14.81
N GLU A 46 6.95 -3.54 -14.36
CA GLU A 46 7.89 -4.21 -13.46
C GLU A 46 9.27 -4.33 -14.10
N GLU A 47 9.37 -4.85 -15.34
CA GLU A 47 10.64 -4.99 -16.04
C GLU A 47 11.39 -3.64 -16.15
N THR A 48 10.66 -2.55 -16.42
CA THR A 48 11.24 -1.19 -16.50
C THR A 48 11.80 -0.75 -15.14
N ILE A 49 11.05 -0.92 -14.06
CA ILE A 49 11.47 -0.53 -12.72
C ILE A 49 12.67 -1.37 -12.26
N LEU A 50 12.57 -2.70 -12.40
CA LEU A 50 13.62 -3.63 -11.99
C LEU A 50 14.90 -3.45 -12.80
N GLY A 51 14.81 -3.14 -14.09
CA GLY A 51 15.96 -2.82 -14.93
C GLY A 51 16.80 -1.67 -14.37
N ILE A 52 16.14 -0.58 -13.94
CA ILE A 52 16.80 0.58 -13.35
C ILE A 52 17.41 0.24 -11.99
N LEU A 53 16.68 -0.50 -11.14
CA LEU A 53 17.16 -0.89 -9.81
C LEU A 53 18.37 -1.82 -9.91
N ARG A 54 18.34 -2.83 -10.78
CA ARG A 54 19.44 -3.79 -10.99
C ARG A 54 20.69 -3.14 -11.59
N GLU A 55 20.53 -2.16 -12.47
CA GLU A 55 21.66 -1.39 -13.02
C GLU A 55 22.38 -0.59 -11.93
N GLU A 56 21.63 0.06 -11.05
CA GLU A 56 22.19 0.96 -10.01
C GLU A 56 22.62 0.24 -8.74
N PHE A 57 21.98 -0.92 -8.44
CA PHE A 57 22.17 -1.71 -7.24
C PHE A 57 22.21 -3.22 -7.55
N PRO A 58 23.24 -3.71 -8.27
CA PRO A 58 23.28 -5.08 -8.79
C PRO A 58 23.37 -6.18 -7.71
N ASN A 59 23.63 -5.81 -6.47
CA ASN A 59 23.74 -6.74 -5.34
C ASN A 59 22.56 -6.66 -4.37
N ASP A 60 21.60 -5.76 -4.61
CA ASP A 60 20.40 -5.66 -3.77
C ASP A 60 19.40 -6.73 -4.17
N GLU A 61 18.67 -7.26 -3.20
CA GLU A 61 17.57 -8.18 -3.44
C GLU A 61 16.33 -7.42 -3.90
N ILE A 62 15.44 -8.12 -4.61
CA ILE A 62 14.19 -7.58 -5.10
C ILE A 62 13.08 -8.55 -4.76
N LEU A 63 12.00 -8.01 -4.17
CA LEU A 63 10.72 -8.64 -3.98
C LEU A 63 9.70 -7.84 -4.80
N ALA A 64 9.10 -8.46 -5.81
CA ALA A 64 8.18 -7.79 -6.72
C ALA A 64 6.97 -8.67 -7.04
N GLU A 65 5.83 -8.05 -7.28
CA GLU A 65 4.54 -8.73 -7.41
C GLU A 65 4.50 -9.77 -8.55
N GLU A 66 5.05 -9.40 -9.72
CA GLU A 66 4.96 -10.24 -10.93
C GLU A 66 6.09 -11.24 -11.05
N THR A 67 7.24 -10.94 -10.44
CA THR A 67 8.40 -11.81 -10.37
C THR A 67 8.36 -12.56 -9.05
N GLU A 68 7.73 -13.72 -9.01
CA GLU A 68 7.55 -14.54 -7.82
C GLU A 68 8.84 -14.76 -7.04
N ASN A 69 8.83 -14.34 -5.78
CA ASN A 69 9.84 -14.68 -4.79
C ASN A 69 9.12 -15.03 -3.48
N GLU A 70 9.75 -15.83 -2.64
CA GLU A 70 9.26 -16.02 -1.28
C GLU A 70 9.19 -14.65 -0.59
N GLU A 71 8.05 -14.32 0.01
CA GLU A 71 7.83 -13.07 0.74
C GLU A 71 8.68 -13.05 2.02
N THR A 72 9.98 -12.82 1.88
CA THR A 72 10.92 -12.76 2.99
C THR A 72 11.88 -11.58 2.84
N LEU A 73 12.32 -11.03 3.96
CA LEU A 73 13.41 -10.04 3.99
C LEU A 73 14.68 -10.67 4.54
N THR A 74 15.78 -10.44 3.85
CA THR A 74 17.10 -10.77 4.35
C THR A 74 17.66 -9.69 5.28
N SER A 75 18.85 -9.94 5.82
CA SER A 75 19.61 -8.94 6.59
C SER A 75 20.31 -7.89 5.71
N GLY A 76 20.05 -7.90 4.40
CA GLY A 76 20.66 -7.01 3.42
C GLY A 76 19.74 -5.83 3.04
N ARG A 77 19.87 -5.45 1.80
CA ARG A 77 19.04 -4.43 1.13
C ARG A 77 18.05 -5.14 0.21
N THR A 78 16.77 -4.85 0.38
CA THR A 78 15.68 -5.44 -0.42
C THR A 78 14.80 -4.32 -0.97
N TRP A 79 14.64 -4.27 -2.28
CA TRP A 79 13.65 -3.43 -2.94
C TRP A 79 12.33 -4.18 -3.01
N ILE A 80 11.25 -3.55 -2.60
CA ILE A 80 9.88 -4.10 -2.67
C ILE A 80 9.11 -3.25 -3.68
N VAL A 81 8.56 -3.89 -4.71
CA VAL A 81 7.97 -3.22 -5.87
C VAL A 81 6.59 -3.77 -6.16
N ASP A 82 5.63 -2.86 -6.34
CA ASP A 82 4.36 -3.12 -6.98
C ASP A 82 4.30 -2.26 -8.26
N PRO A 83 4.26 -2.89 -9.43
CA PRO A 83 4.24 -2.16 -10.70
C PRO A 83 2.94 -1.40 -10.91
N ILE A 84 1.79 -1.96 -10.52
CA ILE A 84 0.47 -1.32 -10.65
C ILE A 84 -0.45 -1.75 -9.50
N ASP A 85 -0.34 -1.13 -8.33
CA ASP A 85 -1.38 -1.27 -7.31
C ASP A 85 -2.71 -0.76 -7.87
N GLY A 86 -3.71 -1.63 -7.94
CA GLY A 86 -4.99 -1.37 -8.56
C GLY A 86 -5.09 -1.85 -10.01
N THR A 87 -4.50 -2.99 -10.38
CA THR A 87 -4.56 -3.61 -11.72
C THR A 87 -6.00 -3.75 -12.23
N THR A 88 -6.94 -4.15 -11.37
CA THR A 88 -8.37 -4.21 -11.74
C THR A 88 -8.91 -2.83 -12.14
N ASN A 89 -8.54 -1.78 -11.40
CA ASN A 89 -8.94 -0.41 -11.74
C ASN A 89 -8.34 0.01 -13.09
N PHE A 90 -7.05 -0.27 -13.30
CA PHE A 90 -6.37 0.02 -14.55
C PHE A 90 -7.02 -0.72 -15.73
N ALA A 91 -7.30 -2.01 -15.60
CA ALA A 91 -7.93 -2.84 -16.63
C ALA A 91 -9.33 -2.35 -17.03
N HIS A 92 -10.05 -1.70 -16.10
CA HIS A 92 -11.39 -1.13 -16.32
C HIS A 92 -11.39 0.38 -16.56
N ASP A 93 -10.23 1.01 -16.80
CA ASP A 93 -10.10 2.47 -16.98
C ASP A 93 -10.69 3.28 -15.80
N PHE A 94 -10.65 2.71 -14.58
CA PHE A 94 -11.06 3.42 -13.38
C PHE A 94 -9.83 4.14 -12.81
N PRO A 95 -9.83 5.49 -12.71
CA PRO A 95 -8.61 6.30 -12.59
C PRO A 95 -8.06 6.36 -11.15
N ILE A 96 -7.84 5.20 -10.51
CA ILE A 96 -7.21 5.04 -9.19
C ILE A 96 -6.26 3.85 -9.25
N TYR A 97 -4.98 4.10 -9.48
CA TYR A 97 -3.90 3.12 -9.46
C TYR A 97 -2.55 3.82 -9.32
N CYS A 98 -1.56 3.14 -8.77
CA CYS A 98 -0.26 3.73 -8.49
C CYS A 98 0.89 2.75 -8.69
N VAL A 99 2.10 3.29 -8.79
CA VAL A 99 3.37 2.56 -8.72
C VAL A 99 3.92 2.68 -7.31
N SER A 100 4.38 1.58 -6.73
CA SER A 100 4.96 1.52 -5.39
C SER A 100 6.39 0.98 -5.44
N VAL A 101 7.35 1.70 -4.85
CA VAL A 101 8.76 1.30 -4.74
C VAL A 101 9.26 1.60 -3.33
N ALA A 102 9.67 0.58 -2.60
CA ALA A 102 10.25 0.72 -1.27
C ALA A 102 11.63 0.09 -1.19
N LEU A 103 12.52 0.67 -0.39
CA LEU A 103 13.77 0.07 0.02
C LEU A 103 13.70 -0.29 1.50
N TRP A 104 14.03 -1.53 1.82
CA TRP A 104 14.22 -2.02 3.18
C TRP A 104 15.69 -2.40 3.39
N VAL A 105 16.25 -2.02 4.53
CA VAL A 105 17.64 -2.30 4.90
C VAL A 105 17.66 -2.95 6.27
N ASN A 106 18.25 -4.13 6.38
CA ASN A 106 18.26 -4.89 7.64
C ASN A 106 16.87 -5.05 8.24
N LYS A 107 15.88 -5.39 7.41
CA LYS A 107 14.47 -5.59 7.79
C LYS A 107 13.77 -4.34 8.33
N LYS A 108 14.27 -3.14 7.99
CA LYS A 108 13.64 -1.86 8.35
C LYS A 108 13.39 -1.02 7.10
N PRO A 109 12.25 -0.32 7.02
CA PRO A 109 11.98 0.56 5.90
C PRO A 109 12.92 1.77 5.91
N GLU A 110 13.51 2.08 4.76
CA GLU A 110 14.51 3.15 4.61
C GLU A 110 14.03 4.22 3.63
N VAL A 111 13.51 3.81 2.47
CA VAL A 111 13.02 4.73 1.42
C VAL A 111 11.68 4.24 0.90
N ALA A 112 10.79 5.17 0.60
CA ALA A 112 9.50 4.91 -0.03
C ALA A 112 9.17 5.93 -1.10
N VAL A 113 8.65 5.44 -2.21
CA VAL A 113 8.08 6.22 -3.31
C VAL A 113 6.78 5.57 -3.75
N VAL A 114 5.71 6.36 -3.80
CA VAL A 114 4.43 5.97 -4.42
C VAL A 114 4.03 7.07 -5.39
N ILE A 115 3.67 6.70 -6.62
CA ILE A 115 3.20 7.67 -7.61
C ILE A 115 1.81 7.28 -8.09
N GLU A 116 0.80 8.06 -7.71
CA GLU A 116 -0.53 7.94 -8.29
C GLU A 116 -0.54 8.53 -9.70
N VAL A 117 -0.88 7.70 -10.68
CA VAL A 117 -0.62 7.95 -12.09
C VAL A 117 -1.50 9.06 -12.66
N ASN A 118 -2.80 9.08 -12.31
CA ASN A 118 -3.77 9.98 -12.95
C ASN A 118 -3.76 11.39 -12.36
N ARG A 119 -3.33 11.54 -11.10
CA ARG A 119 -3.22 12.83 -10.41
C ARG A 119 -1.82 13.42 -10.44
N ASN A 120 -0.82 12.65 -10.93
CA ASN A 120 0.60 13.03 -10.83
C ASN A 120 1.00 13.36 -9.38
N GLU A 121 0.60 12.51 -8.44
CA GLU A 121 0.90 12.69 -7.03
C GLU A 121 2.07 11.79 -6.62
N GLU A 122 3.21 12.41 -6.35
CA GLU A 122 4.43 11.72 -5.89
C GLU A 122 4.51 11.79 -4.38
N PHE A 123 4.26 10.69 -3.69
CA PHE A 123 4.49 10.52 -2.26
C PHE A 123 5.88 9.95 -2.03
N THR A 124 6.64 10.56 -1.14
CA THR A 124 8.01 10.14 -0.82
C THR A 124 8.28 10.21 0.66
N ALA A 125 9.08 9.26 1.16
CA ALA A 125 9.63 9.30 2.50
C ALA A 125 11.05 8.71 2.53
N VAL A 126 11.86 9.21 3.45
CA VAL A 126 13.12 8.62 3.90
C VAL A 126 13.03 8.51 5.41
N ALA A 127 13.47 7.39 5.97
CA ALA A 127 13.41 7.17 7.41
C ALA A 127 14.07 8.32 8.19
N GLY A 128 13.32 8.95 9.09
CA GLY A 128 13.75 10.09 9.91
C GLY A 128 13.77 11.46 9.20
N GLU A 129 13.36 11.56 7.90
CA GLU A 129 13.35 12.83 7.17
C GLU A 129 11.94 13.39 6.89
N GLY A 130 10.89 12.70 7.37
CA GLY A 130 9.49 13.04 7.15
C GLY A 130 8.98 12.63 5.78
N ALA A 131 7.66 12.76 5.58
CA ALA A 131 6.95 12.42 4.36
C ALA A 131 6.62 13.66 3.53
N LYS A 132 6.57 13.50 2.19
CA LYS A 132 6.26 14.59 1.27
C LYS A 132 5.30 14.13 0.17
N LEU A 133 4.42 15.03 -0.24
CA LEU A 133 3.60 14.93 -1.45
C LEU A 133 4.03 16.03 -2.42
N ASN A 134 4.50 15.64 -3.61
CA ASN A 134 5.02 16.58 -4.61
C ASN A 134 6.05 17.55 -4.00
N GLY A 135 6.95 17.04 -3.17
CA GLY A 135 8.01 17.81 -2.50
C GLY A 135 7.55 18.65 -1.29
N LYS A 136 6.26 18.73 -0.99
CA LYS A 136 5.72 19.44 0.18
C LYS A 136 5.53 18.48 1.34
N VAL A 137 5.96 18.86 2.54
CA VAL A 137 5.77 18.08 3.76
C VAL A 137 4.28 17.81 4.00
N ILE A 138 3.96 16.58 4.36
CA ILE A 138 2.61 16.13 4.69
C ILE A 138 2.56 15.55 6.10
N HIS A 139 1.37 15.54 6.66
CA HIS A 139 1.07 14.92 7.95
C HIS A 139 -0.28 14.20 7.89
N VAL A 140 -0.42 13.17 8.70
CA VAL A 140 -1.73 12.56 8.96
C VAL A 140 -2.71 13.59 9.53
N SER A 141 -3.99 13.32 9.45
CA SER A 141 -5.03 14.19 10.02
C SER A 141 -4.91 14.26 11.54
N ASN A 142 -5.53 15.29 12.12
CA ASN A 142 -5.62 15.48 13.58
C ASN A 142 -7.02 15.18 14.15
N LYS A 143 -7.92 14.57 13.37
CA LYS A 143 -9.26 14.21 13.84
C LYS A 143 -9.20 13.18 14.96
N SER A 144 -10.05 13.35 15.95
CA SER A 144 -10.09 12.50 17.15
C SER A 144 -11.44 11.82 17.36
N GLU A 145 -12.49 12.37 16.75
CA GLU A 145 -13.86 11.89 16.92
C GLU A 145 -14.23 10.94 15.76
N PRO A 146 -14.64 9.70 16.05
CA PRO A 146 -15.01 8.72 15.02
C PRO A 146 -16.11 9.22 14.08
N GLU A 147 -17.10 9.93 14.59
CA GLU A 147 -18.23 10.50 13.81
C GLU A 147 -17.81 11.58 12.80
N LYS A 148 -16.57 12.04 12.88
CA LYS A 148 -15.96 12.96 11.90
C LYS A 148 -14.91 12.28 11.04
N ALA A 149 -14.62 11.00 11.31
CA ALA A 149 -13.57 10.28 10.61
C ALA A 149 -14.03 9.75 9.25
N PHE A 150 -13.13 9.85 8.27
CA PHE A 150 -13.29 9.37 6.92
C PHE A 150 -12.25 8.30 6.65
N VAL A 151 -12.68 7.06 6.44
CA VAL A 151 -11.81 5.87 6.45
C VAL A 151 -11.87 5.15 5.10
N ALA A 152 -10.78 4.50 4.71
CA ALA A 152 -10.79 3.60 3.57
C ALA A 152 -10.59 2.13 4.03
N THR A 153 -11.00 1.21 3.16
CA THR A 153 -10.90 -0.23 3.35
C THR A 153 -10.92 -0.96 2.01
N GLY A 154 -10.52 -2.23 1.99
CA GLY A 154 -10.72 -3.14 0.87
C GLY A 154 -11.65 -4.29 1.20
N PHE A 155 -11.91 -5.14 0.21
CA PHE A 155 -12.66 -6.37 0.38
C PHE A 155 -11.81 -7.58 -0.04
N PRO A 156 -11.76 -8.61 0.78
CA PRO A 156 -10.92 -9.79 0.55
C PRO A 156 -11.59 -10.74 -0.44
N TYR A 157 -11.47 -10.48 -1.71
CA TYR A 157 -12.06 -11.33 -2.74
C TYR A 157 -11.44 -12.72 -2.81
N ASN A 158 -10.18 -12.85 -2.37
CA ASN A 158 -9.40 -14.10 -2.43
C ASN A 158 -9.55 -14.95 -1.16
N ASP A 159 -9.92 -14.34 -0.03
CA ASP A 159 -10.14 -15.04 1.24
C ASP A 159 -11.51 -14.68 1.84
N LEU A 160 -12.48 -15.55 1.62
CA LEU A 160 -13.85 -15.37 2.15
C LEU A 160 -14.03 -15.89 3.59
N SER A 161 -13.00 -16.43 4.22
CA SER A 161 -13.09 -16.99 5.58
C SER A 161 -13.48 -15.93 6.61
N LEU A 162 -13.09 -14.68 6.37
CA LEU A 162 -13.35 -13.53 7.24
C LEU A 162 -14.55 -12.68 6.82
N VAL A 163 -15.25 -13.02 5.74
CA VAL A 163 -16.26 -12.13 5.15
C VAL A 163 -17.39 -11.78 6.12
N ASP A 164 -17.91 -12.74 6.85
CA ASP A 164 -19.04 -12.52 7.78
C ASP A 164 -18.69 -11.58 8.94
N PRO A 165 -17.61 -11.82 9.73
CA PRO A 165 -17.20 -10.88 10.77
C PRO A 165 -16.76 -9.53 10.20
N TYR A 166 -16.13 -9.51 9.03
CA TYR A 166 -15.70 -8.28 8.38
C TYR A 166 -16.89 -7.40 7.95
N LEU A 167 -17.93 -7.99 7.38
CA LEU A 167 -19.15 -7.27 7.02
C LEU A 167 -19.92 -6.77 8.25
N LYS A 168 -19.89 -7.50 9.37
CA LYS A 168 -20.45 -7.01 10.65
C LYS A 168 -19.67 -5.78 11.14
N LEU A 169 -18.34 -5.83 11.10
CA LEU A 169 -17.49 -4.69 11.43
C LEU A 169 -17.79 -3.52 10.49
N PHE A 170 -17.81 -3.76 9.18
CA PHE A 170 -18.08 -2.73 8.17
C PHE A 170 -19.43 -2.04 8.41
N ARG A 171 -20.50 -2.82 8.68
CA ARG A 171 -21.82 -2.28 9.02
C ARG A 171 -21.77 -1.39 10.25
N HIS A 172 -21.11 -1.84 11.32
CA HIS A 172 -20.97 -1.05 12.54
C HIS A 172 -20.23 0.26 12.28
N LEU A 173 -19.11 0.21 11.55
CA LEU A 173 -18.34 1.40 11.21
C LEU A 173 -19.13 2.38 10.30
N MET A 174 -20.04 1.90 9.44
CA MET A 174 -20.94 2.76 8.67
C MET A 174 -21.89 3.57 9.55
N GLU A 175 -22.30 3.02 10.71
CA GLU A 175 -23.18 3.70 11.66
C GLU A 175 -22.39 4.70 12.54
N GLU A 176 -21.08 4.52 12.69
CA GLU A 176 -20.23 5.25 13.63
C GLU A 176 -19.38 6.34 12.94
N LEU A 177 -18.91 6.12 11.72
CA LEU A 177 -17.99 7.00 11.03
C LEU A 177 -18.72 7.99 10.11
N GLN A 178 -18.08 9.10 9.79
CA GLN A 178 -18.58 10.04 8.77
C GLN A 178 -18.72 9.40 7.40
N GLY A 179 -17.85 8.47 7.07
CA GLY A 179 -17.94 7.73 5.82
C GLY A 179 -16.80 6.77 5.58
N ILE A 180 -17.07 5.77 4.75
CA ILE A 180 -16.09 4.75 4.35
C ILE A 180 -15.96 4.78 2.83
N ARG A 181 -14.75 4.50 2.33
CA ARG A 181 -14.47 4.35 0.90
C ARG A 181 -13.78 3.02 0.62
N ARG A 182 -14.01 2.51 -0.59
CA ARG A 182 -13.31 1.36 -1.16
C ARG A 182 -12.78 1.75 -2.55
N PRO A 183 -11.67 2.50 -2.62
CA PRO A 183 -11.16 2.97 -3.91
C PRO A 183 -10.52 1.86 -4.75
N GLY A 184 -9.88 0.86 -4.13
CA GLY A 184 -9.40 -0.34 -4.79
C GLY A 184 -7.93 -0.27 -5.24
N ALA A 185 -7.13 0.52 -4.53
CA ALA A 185 -5.68 0.59 -4.63
C ALA A 185 -5.14 0.84 -3.22
N ALA A 186 -4.73 -0.22 -2.54
CA ALA A 186 -4.42 -0.20 -1.11
C ALA A 186 -3.25 0.74 -0.77
N THR A 187 -2.20 0.72 -1.59
CA THR A 187 -1.04 1.60 -1.44
C THR A 187 -1.45 3.08 -1.53
N PHE A 188 -2.31 3.43 -2.50
CA PHE A 188 -2.79 4.82 -2.63
C PHE A 188 -3.74 5.21 -1.49
N ASP A 189 -4.58 4.30 -1.02
CA ASP A 189 -5.46 4.54 0.13
C ASP A 189 -4.66 4.85 1.39
N LEU A 190 -3.59 4.10 1.64
CA LEU A 190 -2.62 4.35 2.70
C LEU A 190 -1.90 5.71 2.53
N CYS A 191 -1.51 6.08 1.30
CA CYS A 191 -0.95 7.40 1.01
C CYS A 191 -1.95 8.53 1.29
N CYS A 192 -3.24 8.30 1.05
CA CYS A 192 -4.30 9.24 1.43
C CYS A 192 -4.43 9.39 2.95
N VAL A 193 -4.13 8.34 3.74
CA VAL A 193 -4.00 8.46 5.21
C VAL A 193 -2.81 9.34 5.56
N ALA A 194 -1.65 9.11 4.94
CA ALA A 194 -0.44 9.88 5.22
C ALA A 194 -0.59 11.39 4.99
N CYS A 195 -1.40 11.80 4.00
CA CYS A 195 -1.64 13.22 3.72
C CYS A 195 -2.94 13.77 4.34
N GLY A 196 -3.62 13.01 5.22
CA GLY A 196 -4.80 13.44 5.96
C GLY A 196 -6.09 13.52 5.15
N ARG A 197 -6.14 12.94 3.95
CA ARG A 197 -7.39 12.78 3.15
C ARG A 197 -8.29 11.73 3.76
N PHE A 198 -7.71 10.60 4.20
CA PHE A 198 -8.34 9.63 5.07
C PHE A 198 -7.77 9.76 6.47
N ASP A 199 -8.58 9.43 7.47
CA ASP A 199 -8.19 9.46 8.86
C ASP A 199 -7.69 8.11 9.36
N GLY A 200 -8.07 7.04 8.63
CA GLY A 200 -7.65 5.67 8.89
C GLY A 200 -7.91 4.74 7.70
N PHE A 201 -7.33 3.55 7.80
CA PHE A 201 -7.43 2.47 6.84
C PHE A 201 -7.35 1.14 7.58
N TYR A 202 -8.10 0.12 7.12
CA TYR A 202 -7.97 -1.25 7.58
C TYR A 202 -8.30 -2.20 6.43
N GLU A 203 -7.52 -3.25 6.29
CA GLU A 203 -7.73 -4.28 5.27
C GLU A 203 -7.01 -5.56 5.65
N TYR A 204 -7.36 -6.68 5.02
CA TYR A 204 -6.64 -7.93 5.11
C TYR A 204 -6.44 -8.56 3.72
N SER A 205 -5.65 -9.64 3.65
CA SER A 205 -5.27 -10.29 2.39
C SER A 205 -4.42 -9.39 1.48
N LEU A 206 -3.58 -8.54 2.10
CA LEU A 206 -2.61 -7.70 1.40
C LEU A 206 -1.23 -8.33 1.45
N HIS A 207 -0.45 -8.10 0.40
CA HIS A 207 0.92 -8.53 0.26
C HIS A 207 1.93 -7.45 0.71
N ALA A 208 3.20 -7.83 0.80
CA ALA A 208 4.24 -6.90 1.22
C ALA A 208 4.37 -5.69 0.28
N TRP A 209 4.20 -5.87 -1.03
CA TRP A 209 4.31 -4.79 -2.02
C TRP A 209 3.18 -3.78 -1.93
N ASP A 210 1.97 -4.17 -1.51
CA ASP A 210 0.83 -3.26 -1.27
C ASP A 210 1.08 -2.27 -0.12
N VAL A 211 1.89 -2.67 0.87
CA VAL A 211 1.98 -1.94 2.13
C VAL A 211 3.36 -1.37 2.45
N ALA A 212 4.43 -1.90 1.87
CA ALA A 212 5.81 -1.59 2.26
C ALA A 212 6.17 -0.10 2.14
N ALA A 213 5.84 0.53 1.01
CA ALA A 213 6.15 1.94 0.77
C ALA A 213 5.23 2.86 1.58
N ALA A 214 3.92 2.66 1.45
CA ALA A 214 2.95 3.56 2.07
C ALA A 214 3.00 3.54 3.60
N SER A 215 3.38 2.42 4.21
CA SER A 215 3.55 2.35 5.67
C SER A 215 4.70 3.21 6.18
N LEU A 216 5.84 3.27 5.45
CA LEU A 216 6.91 4.23 5.80
C LEU A 216 6.40 5.67 5.64
N ILE A 217 5.68 5.97 4.55
CA ILE A 217 5.14 7.31 4.31
C ILE A 217 4.19 7.73 5.45
N ILE A 218 3.33 6.81 5.93
CA ILE A 218 2.45 7.08 7.09
C ILE A 218 3.24 7.33 8.36
N LYS A 219 4.22 6.47 8.68
CA LYS A 219 5.06 6.61 9.88
C LYS A 219 5.81 7.95 9.88
N GLU A 220 6.39 8.32 8.75
CA GLU A 220 7.10 9.59 8.55
C GLU A 220 6.16 10.83 8.51
N ALA A 221 4.88 10.63 8.23
CA ALA A 221 3.84 11.65 8.34
C ALA A 221 3.26 11.78 9.78
N GLY A 222 3.78 11.03 10.74
CA GLY A 222 3.34 11.03 12.14
C GLY A 222 2.13 10.13 12.42
N GLY A 223 1.81 9.19 11.53
CA GLY A 223 0.77 8.19 11.71
C GLY A 223 1.26 6.91 12.38
N THR A 224 0.33 6.00 12.62
CA THR A 224 0.55 4.69 13.22
C THR A 224 0.12 3.60 12.25
N VAL A 225 0.93 2.55 12.13
CA VAL A 225 0.65 1.35 11.33
C VAL A 225 0.93 0.12 12.20
N THR A 226 0.00 -0.82 12.27
CA THR A 226 0.13 -2.10 12.98
C THR A 226 -0.61 -3.21 12.25
N ASN A 227 -0.39 -4.46 12.66
CA ASN A 227 -1.30 -5.53 12.35
C ASN A 227 -2.61 -5.41 13.19
N TRP A 228 -3.54 -6.37 13.05
CA TRP A 228 -4.83 -6.34 13.76
C TRP A 228 -4.74 -6.73 15.24
N LEU A 229 -3.57 -7.19 15.70
CA LEU A 229 -3.28 -7.38 17.12
C LEU A 229 -2.73 -6.10 17.77
N GLY A 230 -2.28 -5.13 16.96
CA GLY A 230 -1.65 -3.89 17.42
C GLY A 230 -0.13 -4.01 17.50
N GLU A 231 0.46 -4.97 16.81
CA GLU A 231 1.90 -5.26 16.76
C GLU A 231 2.54 -4.70 15.49
N ASP A 232 3.89 -4.58 15.48
CA ASP A 232 4.66 -4.06 14.33
C ASP A 232 5.00 -5.15 13.30
N ASP A 233 4.20 -6.21 13.22
CA ASP A 233 4.33 -7.32 12.28
C ASP A 233 3.19 -7.30 11.23
N TRP A 234 3.21 -6.28 10.41
CA TRP A 234 2.18 -6.00 9.41
C TRP A 234 2.65 -6.26 7.97
N LEU A 235 3.98 -6.35 7.72
CA LEU A 235 4.51 -6.43 6.35
C LEU A 235 4.11 -7.72 5.64
N PHE A 236 4.26 -8.86 6.31
CA PHE A 236 3.92 -10.18 5.77
C PHE A 236 2.67 -10.79 6.42
N GLY A 237 2.10 -10.10 7.41
CA GLY A 237 0.97 -10.60 8.17
C GLY A 237 -0.37 -10.52 7.46
N GLN A 238 -0.40 -9.99 6.25
CA GLN A 238 -1.60 -9.81 5.43
C GLN A 238 -2.75 -9.04 6.11
N ARG A 239 -2.51 -8.43 7.25
CA ARG A 239 -3.49 -7.67 8.03
C ARG A 239 -2.90 -6.35 8.46
N ILE A 240 -3.56 -5.26 8.10
CA ILE A 240 -3.06 -3.92 8.40
C ILE A 240 -4.17 -3.02 8.95
N VAL A 241 -3.83 -2.19 9.90
CA VAL A 241 -4.61 -1.03 10.32
C VAL A 241 -3.68 0.17 10.43
N ALA A 242 -4.08 1.28 9.84
CA ALA A 242 -3.30 2.51 9.79
C ALA A 242 -4.18 3.73 10.07
N GLY A 243 -3.57 4.82 10.54
CA GLY A 243 -4.29 6.07 10.77
C GLY A 243 -3.48 7.07 11.58
N ASN A 244 -4.10 8.22 11.87
CA ASN A 244 -3.62 9.01 12.98
C ASN A 244 -3.83 8.23 14.29
N GLN A 245 -3.09 8.53 15.32
CA GLN A 245 -3.07 7.73 16.56
C GLN A 245 -4.46 7.47 17.17
N LYS A 246 -5.38 8.43 17.08
CA LYS A 246 -6.72 8.30 17.69
C LYS A 246 -7.63 7.39 16.88
N ILE A 247 -7.68 7.59 15.57
CA ILE A 247 -8.51 6.78 14.68
C ILE A 247 -7.94 5.38 14.52
N HIS A 248 -6.59 5.22 14.44
CA HIS A 248 -5.95 3.90 14.50
C HIS A 248 -6.38 3.12 15.75
N SER A 249 -6.27 3.72 16.94
CA SER A 249 -6.66 3.06 18.21
C SER A 249 -8.14 2.70 18.22
N HIS A 250 -8.99 3.56 17.63
CA HIS A 250 -10.43 3.31 17.51
C HIS A 250 -10.71 2.11 16.58
N LEU A 251 -10.14 2.11 15.36
CA LEU A 251 -10.28 1.00 14.41
C LEU A 251 -9.76 -0.31 14.99
N LEU A 252 -8.59 -0.30 15.64
CA LEU A 252 -8.02 -1.48 16.28
C LEU A 252 -8.94 -2.04 17.38
N LYS A 253 -9.57 -1.15 18.18
CA LYS A 253 -10.57 -1.57 19.17
C LYS A 253 -11.76 -2.27 18.49
N ARG A 254 -12.29 -1.73 17.39
CA ARG A 254 -13.42 -2.32 16.66
C ARG A 254 -13.04 -3.62 15.98
N LEU A 255 -11.84 -3.72 15.42
CA LEU A 255 -11.32 -4.99 14.90
C LEU A 255 -11.29 -6.06 15.99
N LYS A 256 -10.80 -5.74 17.20
CA LYS A 256 -10.78 -6.67 18.35
C LYS A 256 -12.17 -7.06 18.85
N GLU A 257 -13.17 -6.21 18.68
CA GLU A 257 -14.55 -6.46 19.09
C GLU A 257 -15.32 -7.36 18.12
N TYR A 258 -15.10 -7.19 16.80
CA TYR A 258 -15.89 -7.83 15.75
C TYR A 258 -15.21 -9.02 15.07
N ILE A 259 -13.88 -9.06 15.06
CA ILE A 259 -13.12 -10.15 14.46
C ILE A 259 -12.65 -11.10 15.56
N PRO A 260 -12.96 -12.40 15.50
CA PRO A 260 -12.44 -13.41 16.43
C PRO A 260 -10.90 -13.37 16.53
N GLU A 261 -10.38 -13.71 17.71
CA GLU A 261 -8.95 -13.58 17.99
C GLU A 261 -8.10 -14.43 17.06
N GLU A 262 -8.51 -15.67 16.85
CA GLU A 262 -7.86 -16.62 15.94
C GLU A 262 -7.81 -16.16 14.47
N LEU A 263 -8.69 -15.23 14.09
CA LEU A 263 -8.76 -14.67 12.74
C LEU A 263 -8.05 -13.31 12.61
N ARG A 264 -7.56 -12.76 13.73
CA ARG A 264 -6.76 -11.53 13.76
C ARG A 264 -5.26 -11.80 13.69
N GLU A 265 -4.86 -13.04 13.97
CA GLU A 265 -3.47 -13.48 13.85
C GLU A 265 -3.02 -13.44 12.40
N ASN A 266 -1.73 -13.17 12.20
CA ASN A 266 -1.13 -13.16 10.88
C ASN A 266 -1.25 -14.55 10.23
N VAL A 267 -1.44 -14.59 8.92
CA VAL A 267 -1.34 -15.83 8.15
C VAL A 267 0.14 -16.18 8.08
N SER A 268 0.49 -17.36 8.60
CA SER A 268 1.88 -17.89 8.58
C SER A 268 2.17 -18.55 7.24
#